data_05c527454e773ab4211984662f2192d4
#
_entry.id   05c527454e773ab4211984662f2192d4
#
_cell.length_a   1.000
_cell.length_b   1.000
_cell.length_c   1.000
_cell.angle_alpha   90.00
_cell.angle_beta   90.00
_cell.angle_gamma   90.00
#
_symmetry.space_group_name_H-M   'P 1'
#
loop_
_entity.id
_entity.type
_entity.pdbx_description
1 polymer ?
#
loop_
_entity_poly.entity_id
_entity_poly.type
_entity_poly.pdbx_seq_one_letter_code
_entity_poly.pdbx_strand_id
1 'polypeptide(L)'
;KCHIIFFFYSITSFSQYANVEISSGGFSFVPAFIDKNPNLNFNLGTNSKKLFSAHLIGSLRLNNFSPRTLSFITRFKAIDKKFKLSLGTLLPDVWISEDYIMQTYWGQEVIMSYPISENYRISSLYIHGKGRNNDLEINLFVLNNKFTINKTFFLFQLYYLDKDNLYGFAKTIEIRLRQKITIKGFLNYTIPLKELIPTVGLKFEL
;
A
#
# COMPACT_ATOMS: atom_id res chain seq x y z
N LYS A 1 28.64 -8.06 -11.25
CA LYS A 1 27.33 -7.71 -11.87
C LYS A 1 26.31 -8.87 -11.90
N CYS A 2 26.73 -10.15 -11.76
CA CYS A 2 25.81 -11.31 -11.72
C CYS A 2 25.06 -11.50 -10.39
N HIS A 3 25.56 -11.00 -9.27
CA HIS A 3 24.99 -11.28 -7.94
C HIS A 3 23.61 -10.63 -7.70
N ILE A 4 23.34 -9.47 -8.30
CA ILE A 4 22.06 -8.78 -8.17
C ILE A 4 20.95 -9.56 -8.89
N ILE A 5 21.23 -10.10 -10.07
CA ILE A 5 20.27 -10.90 -10.85
C ILE A 5 19.94 -12.20 -10.12
N PHE A 6 20.92 -12.84 -9.48
CA PHE A 6 20.72 -14.07 -8.72
C PHE A 6 19.88 -13.83 -7.45
N PHE A 7 20.05 -12.68 -6.80
CA PHE A 7 19.27 -12.29 -5.64
C PHE A 7 17.80 -12.06 -6.01
N PHE A 8 17.52 -11.39 -7.12
CA PHE A 8 16.15 -11.23 -7.63
C PHE A 8 15.50 -12.57 -8.02
N TYR A 9 16.24 -13.48 -8.61
CA TYR A 9 15.76 -14.81 -9.00
C TYR A 9 15.41 -15.67 -7.77
N SER A 10 16.21 -15.61 -6.72
CA SER A 10 15.92 -16.35 -5.47
C SER A 10 14.73 -15.78 -4.69
N ILE A 11 14.51 -14.47 -4.71
CA ILE A 11 13.36 -13.85 -4.06
C ILE A 11 12.05 -14.22 -4.78
N THR A 12 12.04 -14.28 -6.11
CA THR A 12 10.84 -14.68 -6.87
C THR A 12 10.44 -16.12 -6.65
N SER A 13 11.38 -17.01 -6.28
CA SER A 13 11.10 -18.43 -5.98
C SER A 13 10.25 -18.61 -4.71
N PHE A 14 10.32 -17.69 -3.76
CA PHE A 14 9.55 -17.73 -2.52
C PHE A 14 8.29 -16.84 -2.56
N SER A 15 8.24 -15.86 -3.45
CA SER A 15 7.10 -14.97 -3.62
C SER A 15 6.04 -15.60 -4.52
N GLN A 16 4.80 -15.66 -4.06
CA GLN A 16 3.67 -16.13 -4.88
C GLN A 16 3.08 -15.02 -5.74
N TYR A 17 3.41 -13.78 -5.48
CA TYR A 17 3.17 -12.66 -6.37
C TYR A 17 4.25 -11.59 -6.15
N ALA A 18 4.56 -10.91 -7.23
CA ALA A 18 5.43 -9.74 -7.21
C ALA A 18 4.88 -8.71 -8.19
N ASN A 19 4.89 -7.45 -7.80
CA ASN A 19 4.58 -6.37 -8.72
C ASN A 19 5.49 -5.19 -8.50
N VAL A 20 5.70 -4.44 -9.58
CA VAL A 20 6.45 -3.18 -9.61
C VAL A 20 5.56 -2.14 -10.26
N GLU A 21 5.50 -0.96 -9.67
CA GLU A 21 4.72 0.18 -10.17
C GLU A 21 5.62 1.41 -10.29
N ILE A 22 5.63 2.02 -11.46
CA ILE A 22 6.19 3.35 -11.68
C ILE A 22 5.04 4.34 -11.61
N SER A 23 5.16 5.37 -10.75
CA SER A 23 4.11 6.36 -10.52
C SER A 23 4.68 7.77 -10.57
N SER A 24 3.89 8.71 -11.06
CA SER A 24 4.21 10.15 -11.00
C SER A 24 4.13 10.74 -9.60
N GLY A 25 3.71 9.96 -8.62
CA GLY A 25 3.54 10.31 -7.22
C GLY A 25 2.48 9.42 -6.58
N GLY A 26 2.11 9.73 -5.33
CA GLY A 26 1.05 9.05 -4.62
C GLY A 26 1.44 7.68 -4.07
N PHE A 27 0.67 7.23 -3.09
CA PHE A 27 0.82 5.91 -2.49
C PHE A 27 -0.56 5.39 -2.08
N SER A 28 -1.21 4.65 -2.95
CA SER A 28 -2.60 4.23 -2.75
C SER A 28 -2.82 3.26 -1.60
N PHE A 29 -1.78 2.63 -1.07
CA PHE A 29 -1.89 1.75 0.09
C PHE A 29 -2.25 2.53 1.36
N VAL A 30 -1.62 3.71 1.53
CA VAL A 30 -1.91 4.63 2.63
C VAL A 30 -2.13 6.02 2.04
N PRO A 31 -3.37 6.37 1.66
CA PRO A 31 -3.66 7.60 0.93
C PRO A 31 -3.31 8.87 1.71
N ALA A 32 -3.19 8.80 3.04
CA ALA A 32 -2.77 9.92 3.88
C ALA A 32 -1.26 10.27 3.73
N PHE A 33 -0.43 9.32 3.28
CA PHE A 33 1.02 9.50 3.16
C PHE A 33 1.43 9.74 1.70
N ILE A 34 1.14 10.90 1.18
CA ILE A 34 1.40 11.23 -0.21
C ILE A 34 2.80 11.79 -0.40
N ASP A 35 3.43 11.37 -1.48
CA ASP A 35 4.61 12.00 -2.04
C ASP A 35 4.25 12.54 -3.43
N LYS A 36 4.66 13.77 -3.73
CA LYS A 36 4.44 14.40 -5.03
C LYS A 36 5.52 14.02 -6.06
N ASN A 37 6.59 13.39 -5.58
CA ASN A 37 7.71 13.00 -6.43
C ASN A 37 7.43 11.68 -7.16
N PRO A 38 7.94 11.53 -8.39
CA PRO A 38 7.89 10.25 -9.08
C PRO A 38 8.59 9.16 -8.28
N ASN A 39 7.97 7.98 -8.23
CA ASN A 39 8.46 6.87 -7.43
C ASN A 39 8.32 5.53 -8.16
N LEU A 40 9.16 4.58 -7.74
CA LEU A 40 9.08 3.18 -8.07
C LEU A 40 8.65 2.43 -6.82
N ASN A 41 7.48 1.81 -6.85
CA ASN A 41 6.97 0.99 -5.77
C ASN A 41 7.13 -0.49 -6.13
N PHE A 42 7.47 -1.32 -5.16
CA PHE A 42 7.46 -2.77 -5.32
C PHE A 42 6.67 -3.42 -4.18
N ASN A 43 6.04 -4.53 -4.49
CA ASN A 43 5.30 -5.34 -3.53
C ASN A 43 5.54 -6.81 -3.85
N LEU A 44 6.13 -7.51 -2.90
CA LEU A 44 6.39 -8.95 -2.94
C LEU A 44 5.55 -9.60 -1.84
N GLY A 45 4.95 -10.74 -2.11
CA GLY A 45 4.13 -11.35 -1.09
C GLY A 45 3.86 -12.84 -1.27
N THR A 46 3.49 -13.46 -0.17
CA THR A 46 2.96 -14.81 -0.16
C THR A 46 1.47 -14.79 -0.49
N ASN A 47 0.89 -15.96 -0.72
CA ASN A 47 -0.53 -16.09 -1.03
C ASN A 47 -1.41 -15.58 0.11
N SER A 48 -2.06 -14.44 -0.11
CA SER A 48 -3.00 -13.83 0.83
C SER A 48 -4.27 -14.66 1.08
N LYS A 49 -4.51 -15.76 0.34
CA LYS A 49 -5.62 -16.68 0.59
C LYS A 49 -5.32 -17.64 1.74
N LYS A 50 -4.04 -17.86 2.10
CA LYS A 50 -3.66 -18.71 3.24
C LYS A 50 -3.98 -18.03 4.57
N LEU A 51 -3.96 -18.84 5.65
CA LEU A 51 -4.17 -18.39 7.03
C LEU A 51 -3.16 -17.30 7.43
N PHE A 52 -1.89 -17.52 7.05
CA PHE A 52 -0.80 -16.56 7.23
C PHE A 52 -0.33 -16.05 5.88
N SER A 53 -0.04 -14.76 5.82
CA SER A 53 0.61 -14.13 4.68
C SER A 53 1.65 -13.13 5.13
N ALA A 54 2.67 -12.93 4.29
CA ALA A 54 3.73 -11.95 4.49
C ALA A 54 3.90 -11.12 3.23
N HIS A 55 4.18 -9.84 3.39
CA HIS A 55 4.35 -8.88 2.30
C HIS A 55 5.54 -7.98 2.57
N LEU A 56 6.35 -7.74 1.57
CA LEU A 56 7.40 -6.74 1.58
C LEU A 56 7.03 -5.65 0.59
N ILE A 57 6.80 -4.47 1.08
CA ILE A 57 6.44 -3.29 0.28
C ILE A 57 7.56 -2.28 0.42
N GLY A 58 8.00 -1.72 -0.69
CA GLY A 58 8.99 -0.66 -0.67
C GLY A 58 8.80 0.36 -1.77
N SER A 59 9.44 1.50 -1.61
CA SER A 59 9.38 2.61 -2.53
C SER A 59 10.73 3.30 -2.67
N LEU A 60 11.08 3.68 -3.90
CA LEU A 60 12.24 4.47 -4.25
C LEU A 60 11.79 5.77 -4.92
N ARG A 61 12.38 6.91 -4.59
CA ARG A 61 12.21 8.15 -5.35
C ARG A 61 12.98 8.07 -6.65
N LEU A 62 12.36 8.44 -7.76
CA LEU A 62 13.01 8.37 -9.07
C LEU A 62 13.84 9.62 -9.40
N ASN A 63 13.60 10.74 -8.74
CA ASN A 63 14.36 11.98 -8.95
C ASN A 63 15.84 11.87 -8.54
N ASN A 64 16.13 11.11 -7.49
CA ASN A 64 17.50 10.94 -6.95
C ASN A 64 17.86 9.46 -6.66
N PHE A 65 17.01 8.52 -7.08
CA PHE A 65 17.14 7.08 -6.82
C PHE A 65 17.34 6.71 -5.35
N SER A 66 16.78 7.53 -4.43
CA SER A 66 16.90 7.29 -3.00
C SER A 66 15.78 6.40 -2.48
N PRO A 67 16.07 5.52 -1.50
CA PRO A 67 15.04 4.75 -0.82
C PRO A 67 14.11 5.72 -0.07
N ARG A 68 12.81 5.38 -0.04
CA ARG A 68 11.79 6.15 0.66
C ARG A 68 11.14 5.35 1.79
N THR A 69 10.66 4.15 1.47
CA THR A 69 10.00 3.31 2.45
C THR A 69 10.38 1.85 2.26
N LEU A 70 10.36 1.10 3.35
CA LEU A 70 10.43 -0.35 3.33
C LEU A 70 9.62 -0.88 4.51
N SER A 71 8.54 -1.62 4.21
CA SER A 71 7.63 -2.17 5.20
C SER A 71 7.51 -3.68 5.03
N PHE A 72 7.76 -4.42 6.08
CA PHE A 72 7.46 -5.85 6.13
C PHE A 72 6.19 -6.06 6.94
N ILE A 73 5.18 -6.64 6.30
CA ILE A 73 3.84 -6.82 6.86
C ILE A 73 3.55 -8.31 6.97
N THR A 74 3.19 -8.75 8.16
CA THR A 74 2.67 -10.11 8.37
C THR A 74 1.21 -10.04 8.75
N ARG A 75 0.40 -10.97 8.24
CA ARG A 75 -1.04 -11.03 8.48
C ARG A 75 -1.49 -12.42 8.86
N PHE A 76 -2.39 -12.47 9.83
CA PHE A 76 -3.12 -13.65 10.26
C PHE A 76 -4.61 -13.43 10.04
N LYS A 77 -5.29 -14.37 9.39
CA LYS A 77 -6.75 -14.35 9.24
C LYS A 77 -7.41 -14.96 10.48
N ALA A 78 -7.98 -14.10 11.31
CA ALA A 78 -8.73 -14.54 12.48
C ALA A 78 -10.12 -15.09 12.08
N ILE A 79 -10.74 -14.50 11.05
CA ILE A 79 -12.02 -14.96 10.48
C ILE A 79 -11.90 -14.97 8.96
N ASP A 80 -12.18 -16.10 8.31
CA ASP A 80 -12.17 -16.27 6.86
C ASP A 80 -13.48 -16.90 6.38
N LYS A 81 -14.58 -16.21 6.61
CA LYS A 81 -15.93 -16.54 6.11
C LYS A 81 -16.39 -15.43 5.14
N LYS A 82 -17.72 -15.26 5.00
CA LYS A 82 -18.28 -14.11 4.25
C LYS A 82 -17.78 -12.79 4.85
N PHE A 83 -17.85 -12.64 6.17
CA PHE A 83 -17.07 -11.62 6.89
C PHE A 83 -15.65 -12.13 7.11
N LYS A 84 -14.67 -11.26 6.82
CA LYS A 84 -13.25 -11.56 7.00
C LYS A 84 -12.64 -10.57 7.98
N LEU A 85 -11.85 -11.10 8.91
CA LEU A 85 -11.06 -10.33 9.86
C LEU A 85 -9.61 -10.79 9.76
N SER A 86 -8.70 -9.87 9.52
CA SER A 86 -7.26 -10.12 9.53
C SER A 86 -6.59 -9.18 10.51
N LEU A 87 -5.65 -9.72 11.26
CA LEU A 87 -4.76 -9.00 12.18
C LEU A 87 -3.37 -9.04 11.60
N GLY A 88 -2.64 -7.95 11.67
CA GLY A 88 -1.30 -7.88 11.11
C GLY A 88 -0.34 -7.04 11.94
N THR A 89 0.93 -7.19 11.61
CA THR A 89 2.01 -6.35 12.14
C THR A 89 2.85 -5.80 11.00
N LEU A 90 3.31 -4.58 11.15
CA LEU A 90 4.27 -3.90 10.28
C LEU A 90 5.58 -3.83 11.06
N LEU A 91 6.55 -4.69 10.72
CA LEU A 91 7.83 -4.75 11.42
C LEU A 91 8.91 -5.43 10.56
N PRO A 92 9.93 -4.71 10.13
CA PRO A 92 10.13 -3.26 10.27
C PRO A 92 9.20 -2.45 9.36
N ASP A 93 8.90 -1.22 9.77
CA ASP A 93 8.36 -0.17 8.92
C ASP A 93 9.35 0.98 8.94
N VAL A 94 10.02 1.22 7.83
CA VAL A 94 11.14 2.16 7.69
C VAL A 94 10.74 3.26 6.72
N TRP A 95 10.91 4.49 7.15
CA TRP A 95 10.68 5.69 6.33
C TRP A 95 11.98 6.51 6.28
N ILE A 96 12.35 6.95 5.09
CA ILE A 96 13.56 7.72 4.86
C ILE A 96 13.16 9.06 4.24
N SER A 97 13.50 10.15 4.92
CA SER A 97 13.25 11.51 4.43
C SER A 97 14.11 11.84 3.21
N GLU A 98 13.90 13.01 2.60
CA GLU A 98 14.76 13.50 1.52
C GLU A 98 16.19 13.81 2.00
N ASP A 99 16.34 14.17 3.27
CA ASP A 99 17.64 14.41 3.94
C ASP A 99 18.28 13.13 4.46
N TYR A 100 17.81 11.96 4.00
CA TYR A 100 18.29 10.63 4.40
C TYR A 100 18.17 10.33 5.91
N ILE A 101 17.29 11.01 6.62
CA ILE A 101 17.00 10.69 8.02
C ILE A 101 16.07 9.47 8.03
N MET A 102 16.55 8.39 8.65
CA MET A 102 15.80 7.15 8.78
C MET A 102 14.95 7.16 10.04
N GLN A 103 13.66 6.95 9.87
CA GLN A 103 12.68 6.75 10.94
C GLN A 103 12.16 5.32 10.87
N THR A 104 12.13 4.67 12.02
CA THR A 104 11.64 3.30 12.12
C THR A 104 10.40 3.26 13.00
N TYR A 105 9.43 2.49 12.55
CA TYR A 105 8.15 2.33 13.22
C TYR A 105 7.86 0.85 13.49
N TRP A 106 7.00 0.66 14.43
CA TRP A 106 6.33 -0.59 14.72
C TRP A 106 4.83 -0.37 14.58
N GLY A 107 4.15 -1.19 13.80
CA GLY A 107 2.75 -1.02 13.53
C GLY A 107 1.94 -2.29 13.76
N GLN A 108 0.68 -2.10 14.10
CA GLN A 108 -0.35 -3.13 14.15
C GLN A 108 -1.45 -2.74 13.19
N GLU A 109 -2.02 -3.73 12.50
CA GLU A 109 -3.16 -3.48 11.63
C GLU A 109 -4.33 -4.42 11.92
N VAL A 110 -5.51 -3.91 11.71
CA VAL A 110 -6.77 -4.66 11.72
C VAL A 110 -7.48 -4.40 10.40
N ILE A 111 -7.78 -5.47 9.67
CA ILE A 111 -8.51 -5.37 8.40
C ILE A 111 -9.81 -6.14 8.55
N MET A 112 -10.94 -5.46 8.34
CA MET A 112 -12.25 -6.08 8.24
C MET A 112 -12.76 -5.96 6.82
N SER A 113 -13.36 -7.00 6.26
CA SER A 113 -13.94 -6.90 4.92
C SER A 113 -15.20 -7.76 4.77
N TYR A 114 -16.13 -7.26 3.97
CA TYR A 114 -17.38 -7.92 3.65
C TYR A 114 -17.72 -7.76 2.16
N PRO A 115 -17.90 -8.85 1.41
CA PRO A 115 -18.38 -8.80 0.04
C PRO A 115 -19.89 -8.54 0.04
N ILE A 116 -20.30 -7.43 -0.56
CA ILE A 116 -21.71 -7.11 -0.78
C ILE A 116 -22.24 -7.95 -1.96
N SER A 117 -21.44 -8.02 -3.03
CA SER A 117 -21.68 -8.87 -4.20
C SER A 117 -20.35 -9.44 -4.71
N GLU A 118 -20.39 -10.21 -5.78
CA GLU A 118 -19.17 -10.75 -6.43
C GLU A 118 -18.21 -9.66 -6.86
N ASN A 119 -18.74 -8.54 -7.33
CA ASN A 119 -17.95 -7.42 -7.88
C ASN A 119 -17.83 -6.24 -6.92
N TYR A 120 -18.49 -6.26 -5.76
CA TYR A 120 -18.47 -5.16 -4.80
C TYR A 120 -18.11 -5.63 -3.39
N ARG A 121 -17.13 -4.96 -2.79
CA ARG A 121 -16.64 -5.22 -1.44
C ARG A 121 -16.41 -3.94 -0.68
N ILE A 122 -16.82 -3.93 0.59
CA ILE A 122 -16.46 -2.91 1.56
C ILE A 122 -15.40 -3.49 2.50
N SER A 123 -14.42 -2.69 2.88
CA SER A 123 -13.45 -3.06 3.91
C SER A 123 -13.01 -1.84 4.69
N SER A 124 -12.65 -2.06 5.95
CA SER A 124 -11.99 -1.07 6.79
C SER A 124 -10.58 -1.55 7.14
N LEU A 125 -9.66 -0.62 7.22
CA LEU A 125 -8.30 -0.79 7.68
C LEU A 125 -8.07 0.16 8.84
N TYR A 126 -7.59 -0.36 9.95
CA TYR A 126 -7.05 0.41 11.05
C TYR A 126 -5.57 0.06 11.20
N ILE A 127 -4.72 1.07 11.31
CA ILE A 127 -3.30 0.93 11.62
C ILE A 127 -2.99 1.79 12.83
N HIS A 128 -2.41 1.16 13.84
CA HIS A 128 -1.74 1.84 14.94
C HIS A 128 -0.24 1.72 14.73
N GLY A 129 0.47 2.86 14.69
CA GLY A 129 1.90 2.93 14.47
C GLY A 129 2.59 3.69 15.58
N LYS A 130 3.73 3.16 16.06
CA LYS A 130 4.57 3.80 17.08
C LYS A 130 6.00 3.89 16.59
N GLY A 131 6.60 5.07 16.76
CA GLY A 131 8.02 5.29 16.48
C GLY A 131 8.91 4.47 17.40
N ARG A 132 10.01 3.96 16.87
CA ARG A 132 11.03 3.23 17.64
C ARG A 132 12.20 4.13 18.03
N ASN A 133 12.50 5.13 17.22
CA ASN A 133 13.56 6.10 17.42
C ASN A 133 13.04 7.55 17.54
N ASN A 134 11.74 7.69 17.73
CA ASN A 134 11.05 8.96 17.99
C ASN A 134 9.78 8.69 18.80
N ASP A 135 9.18 9.72 19.38
CA ASP A 135 7.96 9.64 20.18
C ASP A 135 6.67 9.72 19.34
N LEU A 136 6.78 9.54 18.04
CA LEU A 136 5.63 9.61 17.15
C LEU A 136 4.72 8.40 17.35
N GLU A 137 3.45 8.67 17.58
CA GLU A 137 2.36 7.70 17.58
C GLU A 137 1.30 8.15 16.57
N ILE A 138 0.76 7.22 15.80
CA ILE A 138 -0.24 7.51 14.77
C ILE A 138 -1.35 6.47 14.82
N ASN A 139 -2.58 6.91 14.54
CA ASN A 139 -3.72 6.05 14.26
C ASN A 139 -4.30 6.43 12.90
N LEU A 140 -4.34 5.46 12.00
CA LEU A 140 -4.90 5.61 10.67
C LEU A 140 -6.15 4.75 10.53
N PHE A 141 -7.24 5.35 10.09
CA PHE A 141 -8.47 4.67 9.70
C PHE A 141 -8.70 4.87 8.20
N VAL A 142 -9.00 3.78 7.49
CA VAL A 142 -9.37 3.84 6.08
C VAL A 142 -10.60 2.99 5.84
N LEU A 143 -11.63 3.59 5.24
CA LEU A 143 -12.79 2.88 4.72
C LEU A 143 -12.66 2.75 3.21
N ASN A 144 -12.68 1.53 2.72
CA ASN A 144 -12.51 1.19 1.32
C ASN A 144 -13.80 0.67 0.71
N ASN A 145 -14.19 1.23 -0.42
CA ASN A 145 -15.23 0.74 -1.30
C ASN A 145 -14.58 0.27 -2.60
N LYS A 146 -14.60 -1.02 -2.83
CA LYS A 146 -13.94 -1.68 -3.94
C LYS A 146 -14.95 -2.32 -4.86
N PHE A 147 -14.93 -1.98 -6.16
CA PHE A 147 -15.74 -2.63 -7.16
C PHE A 147 -15.00 -2.84 -8.47
N THR A 148 -15.41 -3.87 -9.22
CA THR A 148 -14.78 -4.26 -10.47
C THR A 148 -15.84 -4.33 -11.55
N ILE A 149 -15.59 -3.69 -12.68
CA ILE A 149 -16.44 -3.76 -13.87
C ILE A 149 -15.55 -4.18 -15.04
N ASN A 150 -15.78 -5.37 -15.58
CA ASN A 150 -14.95 -5.95 -16.63
C ASN A 150 -13.46 -5.99 -16.25
N LYS A 151 -12.61 -5.28 -17.00
CA LYS A 151 -11.16 -5.17 -16.76
C LYS A 151 -10.76 -3.96 -15.92
N THR A 152 -11.73 -3.19 -15.44
CA THR A 152 -11.50 -1.97 -14.68
C THR A 152 -11.83 -2.20 -13.22
N PHE A 153 -10.89 -1.88 -12.38
CA PHE A 153 -10.99 -1.91 -10.94
C PHE A 153 -11.10 -0.49 -10.40
N PHE A 154 -12.03 -0.29 -9.49
CA PHE A 154 -12.25 0.99 -8.81
C PHE A 154 -12.10 0.80 -7.31
N LEU A 155 -11.38 1.71 -6.67
CA LEU A 155 -11.25 1.80 -5.24
C LEU A 155 -11.54 3.23 -4.81
N PHE A 156 -12.53 3.42 -3.97
CA PHE A 156 -12.81 4.67 -3.30
C PHE A 156 -12.48 4.52 -1.82
N GLN A 157 -11.71 5.44 -1.26
CA GLN A 157 -11.20 5.41 0.09
C GLN A 157 -11.59 6.70 0.83
N LEU A 158 -12.10 6.54 2.04
CA LEU A 158 -12.19 7.63 3.02
C LEU A 158 -11.15 7.34 4.09
N TYR A 159 -10.40 8.34 4.51
CA TYR A 159 -9.36 8.14 5.50
C TYR A 159 -9.35 9.24 6.56
N TYR A 160 -8.88 8.86 7.73
CA TYR A 160 -8.57 9.73 8.85
C TYR A 160 -7.26 9.30 9.49
N LEU A 161 -6.33 10.23 9.64
CA LEU A 161 -5.07 10.10 10.35
C LEU A 161 -5.09 11.08 11.51
N ASP A 162 -4.95 10.59 12.75
CA ASP A 162 -5.03 11.41 13.96
C ASP A 162 -3.88 12.42 14.04
N LYS A 163 -2.69 12.03 13.60
CA LYS A 163 -1.57 12.95 13.47
C LYS A 163 -1.94 14.08 12.49
N ASP A 164 -1.75 15.30 12.94
CA ASP A 164 -2.07 16.53 12.18
C ASP A 164 -3.56 16.64 11.80
N ASN A 165 -4.42 15.80 12.38
CA ASN A 165 -5.87 15.76 12.11
C ASN A 165 -6.17 15.72 10.59
N LEU A 166 -5.43 14.86 9.86
CA LEU A 166 -5.57 14.75 8.41
C LEU A 166 -6.72 13.80 8.04
N TYR A 167 -7.62 14.25 7.20
CA TYR A 167 -8.69 13.43 6.65
C TYR A 167 -9.00 13.83 5.21
N GLY A 168 -9.55 12.89 4.47
CA GLY A 168 -9.83 13.12 3.07
C GLY A 168 -10.39 11.90 2.37
N PHE A 169 -10.36 11.96 1.06
CA PHE A 169 -10.75 10.84 0.22
C PHE A 169 -9.77 10.63 -0.92
N ALA A 170 -9.68 9.38 -1.32
CA ALA A 170 -8.88 9.00 -2.48
C ALA A 170 -9.68 8.10 -3.42
N LYS A 171 -9.37 8.18 -4.71
CA LYS A 171 -9.96 7.35 -5.75
C LYS A 171 -8.85 6.73 -6.59
N THR A 172 -8.87 5.42 -6.71
CA THR A 172 -7.99 4.68 -7.61
C THR A 172 -8.81 4.05 -8.72
N ILE A 173 -8.31 4.15 -9.95
CA ILE A 173 -8.84 3.45 -11.12
C ILE A 173 -7.69 2.65 -11.70
N GLU A 174 -7.86 1.34 -11.82
CA GLU A 174 -6.88 0.46 -12.48
C GLU A 174 -7.53 -0.18 -13.72
N ILE A 175 -6.87 -0.05 -14.87
CA ILE A 175 -7.30 -0.63 -16.14
C ILE A 175 -6.26 -1.65 -16.56
N ARG A 176 -6.66 -2.92 -16.63
CA ARG A 176 -5.78 -4.00 -17.08
C ARG A 176 -5.70 -3.97 -18.60
N LEU A 177 -4.53 -3.61 -19.14
CA LEU A 177 -4.25 -3.59 -20.56
C LEU A 177 -3.95 -4.98 -21.09
N ARG A 178 -3.07 -5.71 -20.40
CA ARG A 178 -2.63 -7.07 -20.68
C ARG A 178 -2.59 -7.89 -19.40
N GLN A 179 -2.31 -9.18 -19.50
CA GLN A 179 -2.26 -10.08 -18.33
C GLN A 179 -1.38 -9.55 -17.18
N LYS A 180 -0.28 -8.87 -17.52
CA LYS A 180 0.72 -8.41 -16.56
C LYS A 180 0.89 -6.89 -16.51
N ILE A 181 0.10 -6.12 -17.26
CA ILE A 181 0.26 -4.65 -17.36
C ILE A 181 -1.05 -3.97 -17.01
N THR A 182 -0.98 -3.07 -16.05
CA THR A 182 -2.12 -2.28 -15.58
C THR A 182 -1.76 -0.79 -15.56
N ILE A 183 -2.61 0.05 -16.14
CA ILE A 183 -2.55 1.51 -15.95
C ILE A 183 -3.33 1.84 -14.70
N LYS A 184 -2.81 2.75 -13.90
CA LYS A 184 -3.42 3.22 -12.67
C LYS A 184 -3.55 4.74 -12.69
N GLY A 185 -4.75 5.23 -12.43
CA GLY A 185 -5.02 6.62 -12.06
C GLY A 185 -5.31 6.68 -10.56
N PHE A 186 -4.70 7.63 -9.87
CA PHE A 186 -4.96 7.86 -8.45
C PHE A 186 -5.19 9.35 -8.22
N LEU A 187 -6.25 9.65 -7.48
CA LEU A 187 -6.62 11.00 -7.09
C LEU A 187 -6.78 11.02 -5.58
N ASN A 188 -6.11 11.93 -4.90
CA ASN A 188 -6.29 12.15 -3.48
C ASN A 188 -6.65 13.59 -3.19
N TYR A 189 -7.62 13.79 -2.29
CA TYR A 189 -7.99 15.10 -1.77
C TYR A 189 -7.92 15.11 -0.25
N THR A 190 -7.07 15.96 0.30
CA THR A 190 -6.91 16.17 1.74
C THR A 190 -7.69 17.42 2.14
N ILE A 191 -8.74 17.25 2.93
CA ILE A 191 -9.69 18.34 3.24
C ILE A 191 -9.04 19.46 4.05
N PRO A 192 -8.30 19.22 5.15
CA PRO A 192 -7.69 20.30 5.94
C PRO A 192 -6.70 21.15 5.14
N LEU A 193 -5.96 20.52 4.22
CA LEU A 193 -4.96 21.20 3.40
C LEU A 193 -5.56 21.80 2.11
N LYS A 194 -6.82 21.46 1.79
CA LYS A 194 -7.48 21.80 0.50
C LYS A 194 -6.63 21.38 -0.70
N GLU A 195 -5.93 20.26 -0.58
CA GLU A 195 -4.94 19.83 -1.55
C GLU A 195 -5.47 18.66 -2.37
N LEU A 196 -5.41 18.80 -3.70
CA LEU A 196 -5.76 17.75 -4.67
C LEU A 196 -4.49 17.27 -5.37
N ILE A 197 -4.22 15.96 -5.29
CA ILE A 197 -3.03 15.37 -5.89
C ILE A 197 -3.46 14.26 -6.86
N PRO A 198 -3.46 14.54 -8.17
CA PRO A 198 -3.63 13.54 -9.20
C PRO A 198 -2.30 12.85 -9.50
N THR A 199 -2.32 11.54 -9.66
CA THR A 199 -1.15 10.76 -10.07
C THR A 199 -1.52 9.69 -11.08
N VAL A 200 -0.56 9.31 -11.92
CA VAL A 200 -0.68 8.24 -12.91
C VAL A 200 0.46 7.27 -12.71
N GLY A 201 0.17 5.99 -12.82
CA GLY A 201 1.15 4.93 -12.67
C GLY A 201 0.98 3.81 -13.68
N LEU A 202 2.05 3.04 -13.84
CA LEU A 202 2.08 1.82 -14.62
C LEU A 202 2.58 0.68 -13.74
N LYS A 203 1.72 -0.34 -13.56
CA LYS A 203 2.02 -1.51 -12.73
C LYS A 203 2.30 -2.72 -13.59
N PHE A 204 3.36 -3.43 -13.25
CA PHE A 204 3.79 -4.69 -13.87
C PHE A 204 3.67 -5.82 -12.85
N GLU A 205 2.97 -6.88 -13.20
CA GLU A 205 2.93 -8.14 -12.45
C GLU A 205 4.02 -9.07 -12.99
N LEU A 206 4.88 -9.57 -12.10
CA LEU A 206 6.05 -10.40 -12.44
C LEU A 206 5.73 -11.91 -12.41
#